data_2956e92b51d44d4982feb4601743c917
#
_entry.id   2956e92b51d44d4982feb4601743c917
#
_cell.length_a   1.000
_cell.length_b   1.000
_cell.length_c   1.000
_cell.angle_alpha   90.00
_cell.angle_beta   90.00
_cell.angle_gamma   90.00
#
_symmetry.space_group_name_H-M   'P 1'
#
loop_
_entity.id
_entity.type
_entity.pdbx_description
1 polymer ?
#
loop_
_entity_poly.entity_id
_entity_poly.type
_entity_poly.pdbx_seq_one_letter_code
_entity_poly.pdbx_strand_id
1 'polypeptide(L)'
;DEPLYSNNWNKLMEQREEIVFVASASLREELGGKELTIEELLTQPFFLTEQDNYRRVLNRRLAARRTILTPSLECGDTSLLIRMLEIDRGVSFLPWYAVENSVKEGRLIRLSVEDCYISLYRQIFSHKEKWRTREMDEFVRVAKLADEEE
;
A
#
# COMPACT_ATOMS: atom_id res chain seq x y z
N ASP A 1 9.23 12.11 6.18
CA ASP A 1 9.13 12.46 4.76
C ASP A 1 9.68 13.86 4.59
N GLU A 2 10.98 13.95 4.32
CA GLU A 2 11.55 15.22 3.86
C GLU A 2 11.00 15.44 2.44
N PRO A 3 10.37 16.58 2.18
CA PRO A 3 9.96 16.92 0.84
C PRO A 3 11.20 17.02 -0.05
N LEU A 4 11.20 16.33 -1.18
CA LEU A 4 12.13 16.53 -2.29
C LEU A 4 11.94 17.93 -2.92
N TYR A 5 11.89 18.96 -2.09
CA TYR A 5 11.75 20.34 -2.54
C TYR A 5 13.11 20.97 -2.72
N SER A 6 13.79 20.60 -3.79
CA SER A 6 14.62 21.61 -4.42
C SER A 6 13.65 22.57 -5.12
N ASN A 7 13.92 23.89 -5.07
CA ASN A 7 13.15 24.95 -5.73
C ASN A 7 12.96 24.76 -7.26
N ASN A 8 13.46 23.65 -7.82
CA ASN A 8 13.52 23.36 -9.25
C ASN A 8 12.40 22.42 -9.75
N TRP A 9 11.47 22.01 -8.89
CA TRP A 9 10.39 21.09 -9.25
C TRP A 9 9.02 21.75 -9.12
N ASN A 10 8.14 21.48 -10.08
CA ASN A 10 6.72 21.80 -10.02
C ASN A 10 5.95 20.52 -9.70
N LYS A 11 5.15 20.55 -8.63
CA LYS A 11 4.21 19.50 -8.33
C LYS A 11 2.99 19.61 -9.26
N LEU A 12 2.76 18.61 -10.07
CA LEU A 12 1.68 18.57 -11.06
C LEU A 12 0.45 17.86 -10.53
N MET A 13 0.64 16.87 -9.66
CA MET A 13 -0.42 16.07 -9.07
C MET A 13 0.04 15.57 -7.70
N GLU A 14 -0.92 15.44 -6.79
CA GLU A 14 -0.75 14.79 -5.50
C GLU A 14 -2.03 14.04 -5.17
N GLN A 15 -1.91 12.75 -4.89
CA GLN A 15 -3.00 11.89 -4.46
C GLN A 15 -2.62 11.19 -3.17
N ARG A 16 -3.55 11.17 -2.24
CA ARG A 16 -3.43 10.40 -1.02
C ARG A 16 -3.73 8.94 -1.32
N GLU A 17 -2.89 8.07 -0.83
CA GLU A 17 -3.00 6.63 -0.99
C GLU A 17 -3.09 5.96 0.37
N GLU A 18 -4.15 5.22 0.59
CA GLU A 18 -4.33 4.42 1.79
C GLU A 18 -3.59 3.09 1.64
N ILE A 19 -2.81 2.73 2.65
CA ILE A 19 -2.14 1.44 2.73
C ILE A 19 -2.84 0.64 3.81
N VAL A 20 -3.28 -0.57 3.47
CA VAL A 20 -4.14 -1.38 4.32
C VAL A 20 -3.53 -2.73 4.64
N PHE A 21 -3.88 -3.28 5.80
CA PHE A 21 -3.69 -4.70 6.06
C PHE A 21 -4.83 -5.50 5.43
N VAL A 22 -4.45 -6.55 4.74
CA VAL A 22 -5.37 -7.50 4.14
C VAL A 22 -4.95 -8.92 4.47
N ALA A 23 -5.90 -9.82 4.50
CA ALA A 23 -5.66 -11.23 4.71
C ALA A 23 -6.41 -12.07 3.70
N SER A 24 -5.97 -13.30 3.55
CA SER A 24 -6.70 -14.36 2.85
C SER A 24 -8.12 -14.50 3.40
N ALA A 25 -9.08 -14.75 2.55
CA ALA A 25 -10.48 -15.00 2.96
C ALA A 25 -10.61 -16.20 3.92
N SER A 26 -9.68 -17.13 3.89
CA SER A 26 -9.62 -18.27 4.82
C SER A 26 -9.41 -17.86 6.28
N LEU A 27 -8.92 -16.64 6.53
CA LEU A 27 -8.73 -16.08 7.87
C LEU A 27 -9.92 -15.25 8.37
N ARG A 28 -11.03 -15.21 7.63
CA ARG A 28 -12.21 -14.39 7.95
C ARG A 28 -12.78 -14.65 9.33
N GLU A 29 -12.89 -15.90 9.73
CA GLU A 29 -13.46 -16.28 11.04
C GLU A 29 -12.52 -15.90 12.19
N GLU A 30 -11.22 -15.94 11.94
CA GLU A 30 -10.20 -15.70 12.95
C GLU A 30 -9.91 -14.20 13.12
N LEU A 31 -9.78 -13.45 12.03
CA LEU A 31 -9.30 -12.07 11.98
C LEU A 31 -10.36 -11.05 11.55
N GLY A 32 -11.42 -11.49 10.90
CA GLY A 32 -12.43 -10.60 10.34
C GLY A 32 -13.37 -9.99 11.39
N GLY A 33 -13.83 -8.76 11.14
CA GLY A 33 -14.90 -8.12 11.91
C GLY A 33 -14.53 -7.64 13.30
N LYS A 34 -13.28 -7.71 13.70
CA LYS A 34 -12.75 -7.16 14.95
C LYS A 34 -11.57 -6.24 14.71
N GLU A 35 -11.30 -5.36 15.67
CA GLU A 35 -10.07 -4.60 15.69
C GLU A 35 -8.94 -5.47 16.26
N LEU A 36 -7.83 -5.53 15.55
CA LEU A 36 -6.68 -6.37 15.87
C LEU A 36 -5.56 -5.51 16.47
N THR A 37 -4.82 -6.09 17.40
CA THR A 37 -3.54 -5.52 17.79
C THR A 37 -2.45 -5.93 16.79
N ILE A 38 -1.34 -5.18 16.77
CA ILE A 38 -0.17 -5.55 15.97
C ILE A 38 0.37 -6.93 16.39
N GLU A 39 0.38 -7.21 17.66
CA GLU A 39 0.86 -8.47 18.24
C GLU A 39 0.04 -9.67 17.74
N GLU A 40 -1.28 -9.56 17.71
CA GLU A 40 -2.17 -10.59 17.14
C GLU A 40 -1.88 -10.82 15.66
N LEU A 41 -1.68 -9.72 14.92
CA LEU A 41 -1.40 -9.79 13.48
C LEU A 41 -0.07 -10.47 13.18
N LEU A 42 0.97 -10.22 14.00
CA LEU A 42 2.31 -10.78 13.83
C LEU A 42 2.40 -12.29 14.11
N THR A 43 1.35 -12.90 14.65
CA THR A 43 1.25 -14.36 14.78
C THR A 43 0.97 -15.04 13.43
N GLN A 44 0.53 -14.29 12.44
CA GLN A 44 0.17 -14.79 11.12
C GLN A 44 1.37 -14.75 10.16
N PRO A 45 1.40 -15.63 9.13
CA PRO A 45 2.40 -15.55 8.09
C PRO A 45 2.20 -14.28 7.26
N PHE A 46 3.26 -13.48 7.11
CA PHE A 46 3.25 -12.27 6.29
C PHE A 46 3.83 -12.54 4.91
N PHE A 47 3.07 -12.12 3.89
CA PHE A 47 3.52 -12.06 2.51
C PHE A 47 3.71 -10.59 2.17
N LEU A 48 4.93 -10.18 1.87
CA LEU A 48 5.27 -8.79 1.66
C LEU A 48 5.96 -8.57 0.31
N THR A 49 5.81 -7.38 -0.19
CA THR A 49 6.65 -6.90 -1.29
C THR A 49 8.10 -6.79 -0.84
N GLU A 50 9.03 -6.73 -1.78
CA GLU A 50 10.43 -6.40 -1.49
C GLU A 50 10.52 -5.02 -0.82
N GLN A 51 11.74 -4.55 -0.52
CA GLN A 51 11.99 -3.30 0.22
C GLN A 51 11.51 -2.06 -0.56
N ASP A 52 10.21 -1.89 -0.68
CA ASP A 52 9.55 -0.71 -1.25
C ASP A 52 9.22 0.37 -0.20
N ASN A 53 8.58 1.44 -0.63
CA ASN A 53 8.20 2.54 0.25
C ASN A 53 7.16 2.10 1.31
N TYR A 54 6.22 1.23 0.97
CA TYR A 54 5.18 0.75 1.89
C TYR A 54 5.81 -0.06 3.01
N ARG A 55 6.69 -0.98 2.66
CA ARG A 55 7.40 -1.81 3.62
C ARG A 55 8.30 -0.99 4.54
N ARG A 56 8.98 0.04 4.02
CA ARG A 56 9.78 0.94 4.87
C ARG A 56 8.94 1.67 5.91
N VAL A 57 7.74 2.12 5.53
CA VAL A 57 6.81 2.77 6.47
C VAL A 57 6.33 1.79 7.52
N LEU A 58 5.94 0.58 7.12
CA LEU A 58 5.56 -0.49 8.05
C LEU A 58 6.69 -0.81 9.03
N ASN A 59 7.90 -1.07 8.53
CA ASN A 59 9.06 -1.38 9.35
C ASN A 59 9.38 -0.26 10.35
N ARG A 60 9.26 1.01 9.94
CA ARG A 60 9.44 2.16 10.84
C ARG A 60 8.41 2.18 11.97
N ARG A 61 7.14 1.89 11.65
CA ARG A 61 6.07 1.80 12.66
C ARG A 61 6.31 0.66 13.66
N LEU A 62 6.72 -0.50 13.17
CA LEU A 62 7.03 -1.65 13.99
C LEU A 62 8.29 -1.43 14.86
N ALA A 63 9.31 -0.78 14.31
CA ALA A 63 10.52 -0.43 15.05
C ALA A 63 10.24 0.51 16.23
N ALA A 64 9.30 1.45 16.10
CA ALA A 64 8.84 2.30 17.20
C ALA A 64 8.23 1.49 18.36
N ARG A 65 7.70 0.30 18.07
CA ARG A 65 7.18 -0.68 19.04
C ARG A 65 8.20 -1.76 19.42
N ARG A 66 9.46 -1.59 19.03
CA ARG A 66 10.55 -2.56 19.23
C ARG A 66 10.26 -3.96 18.64
N THR A 67 9.49 -3.99 17.57
CA THR A 67 9.06 -5.20 16.89
C THR A 67 9.72 -5.29 15.52
N ILE A 68 10.17 -6.48 15.16
CA ILE A 68 10.74 -6.78 13.84
C ILE A 68 9.83 -7.77 13.14
N LEU A 69 9.44 -7.46 11.91
CA LEU A 69 8.66 -8.34 11.05
C LEU A 69 9.58 -9.10 10.10
N THR A 70 9.53 -10.42 10.21
CA THR A 70 10.18 -11.32 9.25
C THR A 70 9.10 -11.92 8.35
N PRO A 71 9.06 -11.58 7.05
CA PRO A 71 8.06 -12.14 6.15
C PRO A 71 8.29 -13.63 5.91
N SER A 72 7.20 -14.37 5.77
CA SER A 72 7.22 -15.79 5.35
C SER A 72 7.45 -15.91 3.83
N LEU A 73 7.06 -14.87 3.10
CA LEU A 73 7.23 -14.75 1.65
C LEU A 73 7.56 -13.31 1.27
N GLU A 74 8.53 -13.14 0.39
CA GLU A 74 8.81 -11.88 -0.30
C GLU A 74 8.64 -12.04 -1.81
N CYS A 75 7.97 -11.08 -2.44
CA CYS A 75 7.72 -11.09 -3.88
C CYS A 75 7.80 -9.67 -4.46
N GLY A 76 8.61 -9.49 -5.49
CA GLY A 76 8.75 -8.18 -6.18
C GLY A 76 7.57 -7.81 -7.06
N ASP A 77 6.68 -8.75 -7.37
CA ASP A 77 5.48 -8.52 -8.18
C ASP A 77 4.23 -8.49 -7.28
N THR A 78 3.61 -7.32 -7.17
CA THR A 78 2.42 -7.12 -6.33
C THR A 78 1.23 -7.95 -6.80
N SER A 79 1.04 -8.12 -8.11
CA SER A 79 -0.08 -8.91 -8.65
C SER A 79 0.08 -10.39 -8.32
N LEU A 80 1.30 -10.90 -8.42
CA LEU A 80 1.60 -12.27 -8.02
C LEU A 80 1.42 -12.46 -6.52
N LEU A 81 1.88 -11.50 -5.70
CA LEU A 81 1.71 -11.52 -4.24
C LEU A 81 0.22 -11.60 -3.87
N ILE A 82 -0.63 -10.80 -4.49
CA ILE A 82 -2.08 -10.80 -4.26
C ILE A 82 -2.68 -12.16 -4.61
N ARG A 83 -2.32 -12.75 -5.75
CA ARG A 83 -2.78 -14.09 -6.14
C ARG A 83 -2.35 -15.17 -5.15
N MET A 84 -1.13 -15.10 -4.66
CA MET A 84 -0.64 -16.03 -3.63
C MET A 84 -1.43 -15.87 -2.33
N LEU A 85 -1.72 -14.63 -1.94
CA LEU A 85 -2.51 -14.32 -0.75
C LEU A 85 -3.96 -14.81 -0.87
N GLU A 86 -4.55 -14.80 -2.08
CA GLU A 86 -5.89 -15.34 -2.35
C GLU A 86 -5.97 -16.86 -2.21
N ILE A 87 -4.86 -17.56 -2.45
CA ILE A 87 -4.80 -19.03 -2.47
C ILE A 87 -4.36 -19.59 -1.12
N ASP A 88 -3.38 -18.95 -0.49
CA ASP A 88 -2.73 -19.41 0.72
C ASP A 88 -3.12 -18.57 1.94
N ARG A 89 -2.89 -19.12 3.11
CA ARG A 89 -3.22 -18.50 4.40
C ARG A 89 -2.14 -17.48 4.79
N GLY A 90 -2.45 -16.18 4.68
CA GLY A 90 -1.49 -15.14 5.00
C GLY A 90 -2.10 -13.77 5.15
N VAL A 91 -1.25 -12.85 5.58
CA VAL A 91 -1.53 -11.41 5.77
C VAL A 91 -0.57 -10.60 4.94
N SER A 92 -1.00 -9.46 4.42
CA SER A 92 -0.15 -8.53 3.70
C SER A 92 -0.46 -7.08 4.05
N PHE A 93 0.43 -6.18 3.64
CA PHE A 93 0.30 -4.75 3.79
C PHE A 93 0.50 -4.09 2.44
N LEU A 94 -0.61 -3.64 1.81
CA LEU A 94 -0.66 -3.24 0.41
C LEU A 94 -1.50 -1.97 0.22
N PRO A 95 -1.28 -1.21 -0.87
CA PRO A 95 -2.11 -0.09 -1.21
C PRO A 95 -3.54 -0.54 -1.56
N TRP A 96 -4.52 0.25 -1.11
CA TRP A 96 -5.93 -0.08 -1.27
C TRP A 96 -6.32 -0.32 -2.73
N TYR A 97 -5.89 0.54 -3.66
CA TYR A 97 -6.21 0.38 -5.09
C TYR A 97 -5.80 -0.99 -5.66
N ALA A 98 -4.75 -1.61 -5.12
CA ALA A 98 -4.26 -2.90 -5.61
C ALA A 98 -5.11 -4.09 -5.12
N VAL A 99 -5.78 -3.96 -3.98
CA VAL A 99 -6.51 -5.05 -3.31
C VAL A 99 -8.02 -4.85 -3.28
N GLU A 100 -8.51 -3.67 -3.63
CA GLU A 100 -9.93 -3.30 -3.53
C GLU A 100 -10.86 -4.31 -4.22
N ASN A 101 -10.54 -4.69 -5.47
CA ASN A 101 -11.34 -5.66 -6.21
C ASN A 101 -11.37 -7.04 -5.54
N SER A 102 -10.23 -7.52 -5.08
CA SER A 102 -10.16 -8.81 -4.36
C SER A 102 -10.95 -8.79 -3.05
N VAL A 103 -10.96 -7.65 -2.36
CA VAL A 103 -11.77 -7.47 -1.14
C VAL A 103 -13.26 -7.38 -1.47
N LYS A 104 -13.66 -6.60 -2.48
CA LYS A 104 -15.07 -6.49 -2.92
C LYS A 104 -15.64 -7.84 -3.38
N GLU A 105 -14.82 -8.64 -4.03
CA GLU A 105 -15.21 -9.98 -4.50
C GLU A 105 -15.08 -11.06 -3.42
N GLY A 106 -14.64 -10.71 -2.22
CA GLY A 106 -14.57 -11.60 -1.06
C GLY A 106 -13.41 -12.60 -1.09
N ARG A 107 -12.43 -12.45 -2.00
CA ARG A 107 -11.22 -13.28 -2.06
C ARG A 107 -10.21 -12.90 -0.99
N LEU A 108 -10.17 -11.62 -0.63
CA LEU A 108 -9.42 -11.10 0.51
C LEU A 108 -10.36 -10.46 1.52
N ILE A 109 -9.86 -10.22 2.72
CA ILE A 109 -10.52 -9.40 3.74
C ILE A 109 -9.62 -8.24 4.12
N ARG A 110 -10.21 -7.06 4.28
CA ARG A 110 -9.55 -5.92 4.89
C ARG A 110 -9.56 -6.07 6.40
N LEU A 111 -8.43 -5.83 7.04
CA LEU A 111 -8.27 -5.91 8.48
C LEU A 111 -8.26 -4.51 9.09
N SER A 112 -8.89 -4.38 10.25
CA SER A 112 -8.77 -3.21 11.11
C SER A 112 -7.69 -3.46 12.14
N VAL A 113 -6.67 -2.61 12.17
CA VAL A 113 -5.52 -2.75 13.08
C VAL A 113 -5.39 -1.48 13.91
N GLU A 114 -5.38 -1.65 15.23
CA GLU A 114 -5.29 -0.57 16.21
C GLU A 114 -4.03 0.28 15.99
N ASP A 115 -4.20 1.61 16.03
CA ASP A 115 -3.12 2.61 15.88
C ASP A 115 -2.25 2.46 14.63
N CYS A 116 -2.73 1.78 13.60
CA CYS A 116 -1.95 1.50 12.40
C CYS A 116 -2.60 2.02 11.12
N TYR A 117 -3.12 3.24 11.17
CA TYR A 117 -3.56 3.93 9.95
C TYR A 117 -2.35 4.54 9.23
N ILE A 118 -2.11 4.11 7.99
CA ILE A 118 -1.00 4.58 7.17
C ILE A 118 -1.54 5.09 5.83
N SER A 119 -1.18 6.31 5.49
CA SER A 119 -1.39 6.87 4.17
C SER A 119 -0.09 7.44 3.63
N LEU A 120 0.11 7.29 2.35
CA LEU A 120 1.20 7.87 1.59
C LEU A 120 0.65 8.84 0.54
N TYR A 121 1.52 9.64 -0.04
CA TYR A 121 1.16 10.52 -1.15
C TYR A 121 1.86 10.06 -2.41
N ARG A 122 1.08 9.80 -3.44
CA ARG A 122 1.56 9.60 -4.80
C ARG A 122 1.61 10.97 -5.47
N GLN A 123 2.75 11.31 -6.04
CA GLN A 123 2.98 12.65 -6.56
C GLN A 123 3.63 12.58 -7.94
N ILE A 124 3.25 13.50 -8.81
CA ILE A 124 3.88 13.72 -10.11
C ILE A 124 4.57 15.07 -10.08
N PHE A 125 5.87 15.07 -10.38
CA PHE A 125 6.68 16.28 -10.47
C PHE A 125 7.24 16.46 -11.87
N SER A 126 7.40 17.72 -12.28
CA SER A 126 8.12 18.12 -13.47
C SER A 126 9.24 19.09 -13.08
N HIS A 127 10.42 18.91 -13.64
CA HIS A 127 11.50 19.88 -13.45
C HIS A 127 11.11 21.19 -14.12
N LYS A 128 11.36 22.34 -13.46
CA LYS A 128 10.95 23.67 -13.96
C LYS A 128 11.57 24.01 -15.31
N GLU A 129 12.83 23.61 -15.53
CA GLU A 129 13.57 23.88 -16.77
C GLU A 129 13.29 22.84 -17.87
N LYS A 130 12.56 21.76 -17.57
CA LYS A 130 12.20 20.77 -18.58
C LYS A 130 11.05 21.25 -19.41
N TRP A 131 11.26 21.29 -20.71
CA TRP A 131 10.15 21.59 -21.65
C TRP A 131 9.06 20.51 -21.50
N ARG A 132 7.84 20.95 -21.25
CA ARG A 132 6.67 20.06 -21.18
C ARG A 132 6.15 19.81 -22.59
N THR A 133 6.03 18.53 -22.94
CA THR A 133 5.40 18.14 -24.20
C THR A 133 3.89 17.98 -23.99
N ARG A 134 3.14 18.00 -25.11
CA ARG A 134 1.70 17.80 -25.10
C ARG A 134 1.33 16.41 -24.53
N GLU A 135 2.13 15.40 -24.81
CA GLU A 135 1.95 14.03 -24.30
C GLU A 135 2.14 13.98 -22.78
N MET A 136 3.07 14.74 -22.23
CA MET A 136 3.25 14.84 -20.77
C MET A 136 2.04 15.51 -20.10
N ASP A 137 1.49 16.56 -20.72
CA ASP A 137 0.30 17.22 -20.22
C ASP A 137 -0.93 16.30 -20.28
N GLU A 138 -1.07 15.55 -21.37
CA GLU A 138 -2.13 14.56 -21.52
C GLU A 138 -2.01 13.43 -20.51
N PHE A 139 -0.79 12.92 -20.25
CA PHE A 139 -0.55 11.94 -19.20
C PHE A 139 -1.02 12.42 -17.82
N VAL A 140 -0.68 13.66 -17.45
CA VAL A 140 -1.10 14.23 -16.17
C VAL A 140 -2.63 14.40 -16.13
N ARG A 141 -3.25 14.80 -17.23
CA ARG A 141 -4.71 14.92 -17.35
C ARG A 141 -5.39 13.57 -17.10
N VAL A 142 -4.93 12.52 -17.77
CA VAL A 142 -5.48 11.16 -17.62
C VAL A 142 -5.26 10.63 -16.22
N ALA A 143 -4.07 10.86 -15.64
CA ALA A 143 -3.79 10.45 -14.27
C ALA A 143 -4.74 11.12 -13.25
N LYS A 144 -5.09 12.40 -13.44
CA LYS A 144 -6.05 13.09 -12.58
C LYS A 144 -7.48 12.55 -12.73
N LEU A 145 -7.91 12.22 -13.95
CA LEU A 145 -9.24 11.66 -14.19
C LEU A 145 -9.39 10.26 -13.57
N ALA A 146 -8.36 9.44 -13.63
CA ALA A 146 -8.38 8.13 -12.99
C ALA A 146 -8.55 8.20 -11.46
N ASP A 147 -8.16 9.33 -10.85
CA ASP A 147 -8.31 9.56 -9.42
C ASP A 147 -9.71 10.06 -9.02
N GLU A 148 -10.45 10.70 -9.94
CA GLU A 148 -11.80 11.22 -9.68
C GLU A 148 -12.88 10.12 -9.81
N GLU A 149 -12.54 8.97 -10.41
CA GLU A 149 -13.44 7.82 -10.59
C GLU A 149 -13.36 6.79 -9.45
N GLU A 150 -12.46 6.95 -8.49
CA GLU A 150 -12.31 6.13 -7.27
C GLU A 150 -13.03 6.79 -6.06
#